data_f1ea015c740a289ccd9a640d0f7a300f
#
_entry.id   f1ea015c740a289ccd9a640d0f7a300f
#
_cell.length_a   1.000
_cell.length_b   1.000
_cell.length_c   1.000
_cell.angle_alpha   90.00
_cell.angle_beta   90.00
_cell.angle_gamma   90.00
#
_symmetry.space_group_name_H-M   'P 1'
#
loop_
_entity.id
_entity.type
_entity.pdbx_description
1 polymer ?
#
loop_
_entity_poly.entity_id
_entity_poly.type
_entity_poly.pdbx_seq_one_letter_code
_entity_poly.pdbx_strand_id
1 'polypeptide(L)'
;MHFKDYLKKCREQYDLTQEELVLELSGFDEALFGSLDNVTLSRWELGKSSPNVAKQIQTIKYFQTKDDLIFPCFDETESEMIENHICKIGMLNLPGKNKSLILNFPSSVSIDELTVHQLKDSQMIDEKIKIALDLNKEFSHNHSLISAEHFLEWTHYPHNLFLTCEYNKQFFGLLFTLRLKPESFDKLMNFEMTQNDLSAEDFAGSDEMGCNFILAFFAMNDMAASLLYIRYFACLISSQRKISEVGAMSTHEDAIKLMESVHLQHYKSKAFGKSLTRHSYRAPLSDVLVNETMIKMLFAKEDCSSE
;
A
#
# COMPACT_ATOMS: atom_id res chain seq x y z
N MET A 1 16.13 -4.44 2.20
CA MET A 1 16.78 -4.26 3.52
C MET A 1 16.45 -5.45 4.39
N HIS A 2 17.41 -6.06 5.10
CA HIS A 2 17.06 -7.12 6.05
C HIS A 2 16.62 -6.52 7.39
N PHE A 3 15.80 -7.25 8.14
CA PHE A 3 15.36 -6.78 9.47
C PHE A 3 16.53 -6.47 10.41
N LYS A 4 17.62 -7.21 10.31
CA LYS A 4 18.86 -6.94 11.08
C LYS A 4 19.41 -5.54 10.85
N ASP A 5 19.39 -5.09 9.58
CA ASP A 5 19.92 -3.78 9.18
C ASP A 5 19.00 -2.66 9.63
N TYR A 6 17.68 -2.89 9.51
CA TYR A 6 16.65 -2.01 10.03
C TYR A 6 16.78 -1.84 11.55
N LEU A 7 16.81 -2.95 12.30
CA LEU A 7 16.90 -2.96 13.75
C LEU A 7 18.14 -2.19 14.25
N LYS A 8 19.31 -2.51 13.68
CA LYS A 8 20.56 -1.84 14.01
C LYS A 8 20.52 -0.36 13.70
N LYS A 9 20.03 0.02 12.50
CA LYS A 9 19.94 1.41 12.06
C LYS A 9 19.00 2.21 12.95
N CYS A 10 17.82 1.67 13.32
CA CYS A 10 16.91 2.33 14.26
C CYS A 10 17.56 2.48 15.64
N ARG A 11 18.17 1.44 16.20
CA ARG A 11 18.84 1.54 17.49
C ARG A 11 19.91 2.64 17.51
N GLU A 12 20.74 2.69 16.47
CA GLU A 12 21.81 3.70 16.34
C GLU A 12 21.23 5.11 16.12
N GLN A 13 20.14 5.25 15.37
CA GLN A 13 19.45 6.53 15.15
C GLN A 13 18.92 7.15 16.45
N TYR A 14 18.51 6.33 17.41
CA TYR A 14 18.03 6.79 18.72
C TYR A 14 19.08 6.68 19.83
N ASP A 15 20.37 6.54 19.48
CA ASP A 15 21.52 6.47 20.40
C ASP A 15 21.35 5.42 21.52
N LEU A 16 20.65 4.31 21.24
CA LEU A 16 20.44 3.24 22.20
C LEU A 16 21.58 2.21 22.15
N THR A 17 22.05 1.78 23.32
CA THR A 17 22.87 0.56 23.44
C THR A 17 21.99 -0.69 23.24
N GLN A 18 22.60 -1.84 23.00
CA GLN A 18 21.83 -3.11 22.93
C GLN A 18 21.13 -3.41 24.25
N GLU A 19 21.77 -3.10 25.39
CA GLU A 19 21.20 -3.32 26.72
C GLU A 19 19.98 -2.43 26.98
N GLU A 20 20.05 -1.16 26.64
CA GLU A 20 18.93 -0.22 26.73
C GLU A 20 17.76 -0.65 25.84
N LEU A 21 18.04 -1.05 24.60
CA LEU A 21 16.97 -1.53 23.69
C LEU A 21 16.30 -2.78 24.24
N VAL A 22 17.03 -3.73 24.83
CA VAL A 22 16.43 -4.92 25.47
C VAL A 22 15.53 -4.50 26.63
N LEU A 23 15.95 -3.59 27.48
CA LEU A 23 15.13 -3.10 28.59
C LEU A 23 13.88 -2.37 28.11
N GLU A 24 14.00 -1.50 27.11
CA GLU A 24 12.90 -0.74 26.58
C GLU A 24 11.88 -1.63 25.83
N LEU A 25 12.34 -2.60 25.03
CA LEU A 25 11.44 -3.57 24.37
C LEU A 25 10.71 -4.44 25.40
N SER A 26 11.41 -4.89 26.44
CA SER A 26 10.81 -5.67 27.53
C SER A 26 9.76 -4.88 28.29
N GLY A 27 10.01 -3.58 28.53
CA GLY A 27 9.05 -2.68 29.13
C GLY A 27 7.87 -2.33 28.22
N PHE A 28 8.07 -2.34 26.89
CA PHE A 28 7.03 -2.06 25.89
C PHE A 28 6.04 -3.23 25.73
N ASP A 29 6.57 -4.47 25.67
CA ASP A 29 5.75 -5.68 25.58
C ASP A 29 6.44 -6.83 26.31
N GLU A 30 6.15 -6.99 27.62
CA GLU A 30 6.73 -8.03 28.48
C GLU A 30 6.38 -9.44 27.99
N ALA A 31 5.18 -9.63 27.44
CA ALA A 31 4.73 -10.95 26.97
C ALA A 31 5.60 -11.48 25.80
N LEU A 32 6.03 -10.59 24.91
CA LEU A 32 6.86 -10.94 23.76
C LEU A 32 8.37 -10.83 24.04
N PHE A 33 8.78 -9.86 24.85
CA PHE A 33 10.20 -9.53 25.02
C PHE A 33 10.75 -9.79 26.43
N GLY A 34 9.94 -10.22 27.40
CA GLY A 34 10.40 -10.45 28.79
C GLY A 34 11.54 -11.48 28.93
N SER A 35 11.73 -12.36 27.93
CA SER A 35 12.87 -13.28 27.86
C SER A 35 14.00 -12.84 26.91
N LEU A 36 13.91 -11.60 26.36
CA LEU A 36 14.92 -11.08 25.47
C LEU A 36 16.17 -10.70 26.27
N ASP A 37 17.34 -11.12 25.79
CA ASP A 37 18.63 -10.76 26.35
C ASP A 37 19.57 -10.15 25.30
N ASN A 38 20.66 -9.55 25.76
CA ASN A 38 21.66 -8.91 24.90
C ASN A 38 22.29 -9.87 23.89
N VAL A 39 22.42 -11.14 24.25
CA VAL A 39 22.99 -12.16 23.35
C VAL A 39 22.04 -12.42 22.19
N THR A 40 20.75 -12.52 22.47
CA THR A 40 19.69 -12.72 21.47
C THR A 40 19.57 -11.50 20.56
N LEU A 41 19.54 -10.26 21.13
CA LEU A 41 19.49 -9.03 20.35
C LEU A 41 20.73 -8.90 19.44
N SER A 42 21.91 -9.15 19.97
CA SER A 42 23.16 -9.15 19.20
C SER A 42 23.12 -10.16 18.05
N ARG A 43 22.54 -11.36 18.26
CA ARG A 43 22.35 -12.34 17.19
C ARG A 43 21.40 -11.87 16.11
N TRP A 44 20.35 -11.13 16.47
CA TRP A 44 19.45 -10.53 15.49
C TRP A 44 20.17 -9.49 14.63
N GLU A 45 20.90 -8.56 15.23
CA GLU A 45 21.66 -7.54 14.50
C GLU A 45 22.77 -8.11 13.63
N LEU A 46 23.38 -9.23 14.04
CA LEU A 46 24.38 -9.94 13.25
C LEU A 46 23.77 -10.86 12.16
N GLY A 47 22.45 -11.02 12.15
CA GLY A 47 21.75 -11.93 11.22
C GLY A 47 21.99 -13.42 11.51
N LYS A 48 22.54 -13.77 12.69
CA LYS A 48 22.74 -15.16 13.12
C LYS A 48 21.44 -15.86 13.49
N SER A 49 20.42 -15.09 13.86
CA SER A 49 19.04 -15.50 14.04
C SER A 49 18.13 -14.33 13.69
N SER A 50 16.85 -14.60 13.44
CA SER A 50 15.85 -13.55 13.19
C SER A 50 14.71 -13.69 14.19
N PRO A 51 14.16 -12.58 14.71
CA PRO A 51 12.93 -12.62 15.48
C PRO A 51 11.78 -13.10 14.60
N ASN A 52 10.75 -13.69 15.20
CA ASN A 52 9.53 -14.01 14.50
C ASN A 52 8.78 -12.72 14.08
N VAL A 53 7.82 -12.86 13.17
CA VAL A 53 7.10 -11.69 12.59
C VAL A 53 6.39 -10.87 13.66
N ALA A 54 5.83 -11.50 14.69
CA ALA A 54 5.17 -10.78 15.78
C ALA A 54 6.16 -9.87 16.53
N LYS A 55 7.35 -10.36 16.84
CA LYS A 55 8.43 -9.56 17.45
C LYS A 55 8.93 -8.46 16.51
N GLN A 56 9.02 -8.72 15.21
CA GLN A 56 9.38 -7.68 14.23
C GLN A 56 8.34 -6.55 14.22
N ILE A 57 7.05 -6.89 14.16
CA ILE A 57 5.94 -5.91 14.21
C ILE A 57 6.02 -5.07 15.49
N GLN A 58 6.16 -5.70 16.66
CA GLN A 58 6.20 -4.96 17.92
C GLN A 58 7.48 -4.11 18.07
N THR A 59 8.60 -4.56 17.52
CA THR A 59 9.81 -3.74 17.46
C THR A 59 9.60 -2.47 16.62
N ILE A 60 8.92 -2.58 15.48
CA ILE A 60 8.60 -1.41 14.65
C ILE A 60 7.64 -0.48 15.42
N LYS A 61 6.59 -1.03 16.04
CA LYS A 61 5.65 -0.24 16.85
C LYS A 61 6.34 0.46 18.02
N TYR A 62 7.32 -0.19 18.64
CA TYR A 62 8.14 0.45 19.66
C TYR A 62 8.88 1.67 19.08
N PHE A 63 9.56 1.54 17.93
CA PHE A 63 10.27 2.66 17.32
C PHE A 63 9.31 3.77 16.85
N GLN A 64 8.07 3.46 16.48
CA GLN A 64 7.02 4.45 16.21
C GLN A 64 6.69 5.33 17.44
N THR A 65 6.91 4.84 18.66
CA THR A 65 6.73 5.68 19.87
C THR A 65 7.84 6.71 20.05
N LYS A 66 8.96 6.54 19.35
CA LYS A 66 10.10 7.48 19.40
C LYS A 66 10.04 8.55 18.31
N ASP A 67 9.30 8.29 17.25
CA ASP A 67 9.14 9.20 16.11
C ASP A 67 7.74 8.99 15.52
N ASP A 68 7.18 10.02 14.89
CA ASP A 68 5.89 9.95 14.18
C ASP A 68 5.96 9.14 12.86
N LEU A 69 7.13 8.57 12.54
CA LEU A 69 7.32 7.75 11.35
C LEU A 69 6.93 6.29 11.58
N ILE A 70 6.26 5.71 10.60
CA ILE A 70 5.90 4.28 10.62
C ILE A 70 7.17 3.43 10.45
N PHE A 71 8.04 3.84 9.53
CA PHE A 71 9.34 3.23 9.29
C PHE A 71 10.45 4.29 9.32
N PRO A 72 11.01 4.63 10.48
CA PRO A 72 12.00 5.71 10.62
C PRO A 72 13.15 5.62 9.62
N CYS A 73 13.67 4.43 9.38
CA CYS A 73 14.80 4.22 8.48
C CYS A 73 14.48 4.29 6.98
N PHE A 74 13.21 4.46 6.62
CA PHE A 74 12.76 4.57 5.23
C PHE A 74 12.32 5.99 4.86
N ASP A 75 12.41 6.96 5.76
CA ASP A 75 11.91 8.31 5.54
C ASP A 75 12.54 9.02 4.34
N GLU A 76 13.85 8.84 4.16
CA GLU A 76 14.62 9.44 3.07
C GLU A 76 14.84 8.47 1.89
N THR A 77 14.22 7.29 1.94
CA THR A 77 14.41 6.25 0.92
C THR A 77 13.45 6.48 -0.23
N GLU A 78 13.98 6.61 -1.45
CA GLU A 78 13.17 6.75 -2.66
C GLU A 78 12.27 5.54 -2.91
N SER A 79 11.05 5.77 -3.40
CA SER A 79 10.08 4.72 -3.71
C SER A 79 10.64 3.62 -4.60
N GLU A 80 11.47 3.98 -5.59
CA GLU A 80 12.10 3.04 -6.50
C GLU A 80 13.06 2.07 -5.79
N MET A 81 13.82 2.56 -4.80
CA MET A 81 14.70 1.70 -4.00
C MET A 81 13.91 0.72 -3.14
N ILE A 82 12.83 1.20 -2.53
CA ILE A 82 11.91 0.36 -1.73
C ILE A 82 11.26 -0.68 -2.63
N GLU A 83 10.75 -0.27 -3.80
CA GLU A 83 10.13 -1.15 -4.78
C GLU A 83 11.07 -2.25 -5.25
N ASN A 84 12.29 -1.91 -5.66
CA ASN A 84 13.30 -2.88 -6.10
C ASN A 84 13.62 -3.90 -5.00
N HIS A 85 13.62 -3.46 -3.72
CA HIS A 85 13.82 -4.37 -2.60
C HIS A 85 12.61 -5.31 -2.39
N ILE A 86 11.38 -4.76 -2.41
CA ILE A 86 10.16 -5.55 -2.19
C ILE A 86 9.88 -6.48 -3.38
N CYS A 87 10.19 -6.06 -4.61
CA CYS A 87 9.86 -6.80 -5.84
C CYS A 87 10.46 -8.21 -5.84
N LYS A 88 11.70 -8.34 -5.38
CA LYS A 88 12.38 -9.64 -5.30
C LYS A 88 11.73 -10.61 -4.31
N ILE A 89 11.06 -10.10 -3.30
CA ILE A 89 10.58 -10.87 -2.16
C ILE A 89 9.05 -10.91 -2.10
N GLY A 90 8.41 -9.80 -2.49
CA GLY A 90 6.97 -9.58 -2.31
C GLY A 90 6.08 -10.39 -3.23
N MET A 91 6.56 -10.71 -4.44
CA MET A 91 5.75 -11.41 -5.46
C MET A 91 5.21 -12.76 -5.01
N LEU A 92 5.92 -13.44 -4.11
CA LEU A 92 5.53 -14.76 -3.59
C LEU A 92 4.52 -14.67 -2.42
N ASN A 93 4.38 -13.50 -1.80
CA ASN A 93 3.68 -13.33 -0.53
C ASN A 93 2.40 -12.48 -0.61
N LEU A 94 2.14 -11.83 -1.75
CA LEU A 94 0.90 -11.08 -1.91
C LEU A 94 -0.31 -12.01 -2.09
N PRO A 95 -1.44 -11.70 -1.45
CA PRO A 95 -2.66 -12.50 -1.60
C PRO A 95 -3.27 -12.32 -2.99
N GLY A 96 -2.76 -13.07 -3.96
CA GLY A 96 -3.16 -12.99 -5.37
C GLY A 96 -4.30 -13.92 -5.76
N LYS A 97 -5.35 -14.12 -4.95
CA LYS A 97 -6.40 -15.11 -5.26
C LYS A 97 -7.82 -14.56 -5.38
N ASN A 98 -7.98 -13.28 -5.58
CA ASN A 98 -9.32 -12.69 -5.80
C ASN A 98 -9.63 -12.66 -7.30
N LYS A 99 -10.39 -13.65 -7.75
CA LYS A 99 -10.61 -13.99 -9.16
C LYS A 99 -11.46 -13.00 -9.97
N SER A 100 -12.19 -12.08 -9.37
CA SER A 100 -13.12 -11.22 -10.12
C SER A 100 -12.54 -9.87 -10.54
N LEU A 101 -11.54 -9.37 -9.80
CA LEU A 101 -10.77 -8.18 -10.19
C LEU A 101 -9.51 -8.54 -10.98
N ILE A 102 -9.20 -9.83 -11.07
CA ILE A 102 -8.04 -10.39 -11.74
C ILE A 102 -8.56 -11.37 -12.79
N LEU A 103 -8.49 -11.00 -14.04
CA LEU A 103 -8.78 -11.91 -15.13
C LEU A 103 -7.62 -12.91 -15.22
N ASN A 104 -7.94 -14.22 -15.19
CA ASN A 104 -6.93 -15.28 -15.39
C ASN A 104 -6.49 -15.32 -16.85
N PHE A 105 -5.60 -14.42 -17.23
CA PHE A 105 -4.86 -14.58 -18.47
C PHE A 105 -3.77 -15.66 -18.30
N PRO A 106 -3.44 -16.40 -19.36
CA PRO A 106 -2.45 -17.48 -19.28
C PRO A 106 -1.15 -16.99 -18.65
N SER A 107 -0.61 -17.77 -17.74
CA SER A 107 0.56 -17.48 -16.90
C SER A 107 1.91 -17.53 -17.62
N SER A 108 1.94 -17.28 -18.93
CA SER A 108 3.19 -17.29 -19.72
C SER A 108 3.94 -15.94 -19.73
N VAL A 109 3.40 -14.92 -19.06
CA VAL A 109 4.02 -13.59 -18.99
C VAL A 109 5.05 -13.59 -17.86
N SER A 110 6.31 -13.33 -18.19
CA SER A 110 7.36 -13.14 -17.19
C SER A 110 7.22 -11.76 -16.51
N ILE A 111 7.63 -11.66 -15.26
CA ILE A 111 7.65 -10.37 -14.52
C ILE A 111 8.51 -9.33 -15.23
N ASP A 112 9.61 -9.76 -15.86
CA ASP A 112 10.54 -8.88 -16.57
C ASP A 112 9.94 -8.28 -17.86
N GLU A 113 8.81 -8.80 -18.32
CA GLU A 113 8.08 -8.32 -19.48
C GLU A 113 6.97 -7.33 -19.12
N LEU A 114 6.65 -7.20 -17.81
CA LEU A 114 5.68 -6.24 -17.31
C LEU A 114 6.38 -4.93 -16.93
N THR A 115 5.79 -3.82 -17.34
CA THR A 115 6.24 -2.48 -16.95
C THR A 115 5.14 -1.75 -16.18
N VAL A 116 5.52 -1.08 -15.10
CA VAL A 116 4.60 -0.22 -14.33
C VAL A 116 5.12 1.21 -14.39
N HIS A 117 4.27 2.13 -14.77
CA HIS A 117 4.60 3.55 -14.88
C HIS A 117 3.39 4.44 -14.54
N GLN A 118 3.65 5.72 -14.34
CA GLN A 118 2.61 6.72 -14.16
C GLN A 118 1.84 6.93 -15.47
N LEU A 119 0.52 7.02 -15.38
CA LEU A 119 -0.35 7.23 -16.55
C LEU A 119 0.02 8.51 -17.32
N LYS A 120 0.39 9.59 -16.62
CA LYS A 120 0.84 10.87 -17.25
C LYS A 120 2.05 10.73 -18.17
N ASP A 121 2.88 9.71 -17.94
CA ASP A 121 4.08 9.43 -18.73
C ASP A 121 3.79 8.47 -19.90
N SER A 122 2.52 8.04 -20.04
CA SER A 122 2.11 7.12 -21.09
C SER A 122 1.92 7.81 -22.43
N GLN A 123 2.38 7.15 -23.50
CA GLN A 123 2.17 7.62 -24.88
C GLN A 123 0.71 7.53 -25.34
N MET A 124 -0.15 6.79 -24.61
CA MET A 124 -1.56 6.53 -24.97
C MET A 124 -2.49 6.87 -23.80
N ILE A 125 -2.29 8.03 -23.19
CA ILE A 125 -3.03 8.44 -21.99
C ILE A 125 -4.56 8.42 -22.20
N ASP A 126 -5.04 8.94 -23.33
CA ASP A 126 -6.48 9.03 -23.61
C ASP A 126 -7.12 7.65 -23.78
N GLU A 127 -6.44 6.69 -24.40
CA GLU A 127 -6.93 5.33 -24.54
C GLU A 127 -7.01 4.62 -23.19
N LYS A 128 -6.01 4.82 -22.33
CA LYS A 128 -5.97 4.22 -21.00
C LYS A 128 -7.02 4.84 -20.05
N ILE A 129 -7.24 6.14 -20.14
CA ILE A 129 -8.35 6.80 -19.43
C ILE A 129 -9.68 6.21 -19.90
N LYS A 130 -9.88 6.01 -21.20
CA LYS A 130 -11.09 5.38 -21.72
C LYS A 130 -11.26 3.96 -21.18
N ILE A 131 -10.22 3.14 -21.18
CA ILE A 131 -10.26 1.79 -20.58
C ILE A 131 -10.64 1.88 -19.09
N ALA A 132 -10.02 2.78 -18.33
CA ALA A 132 -10.33 2.96 -16.91
C ALA A 132 -11.80 3.36 -16.67
N LEU A 133 -12.35 4.23 -17.51
CA LEU A 133 -13.74 4.65 -17.46
C LEU A 133 -14.71 3.51 -17.84
N ASP A 134 -14.39 2.74 -18.86
CA ASP A 134 -15.19 1.59 -19.27
C ASP A 134 -15.20 0.52 -18.18
N LEU A 135 -14.03 0.23 -17.58
CA LEU A 135 -13.94 -0.67 -16.43
C LEU A 135 -14.74 -0.14 -15.23
N ASN A 136 -14.64 1.15 -14.91
CA ASN A 136 -15.40 1.74 -13.83
C ASN A 136 -16.91 1.64 -14.09
N LYS A 137 -17.36 1.82 -15.33
CA LYS A 137 -18.76 1.66 -15.72
C LYS A 137 -19.25 0.23 -15.53
N GLU A 138 -18.48 -0.76 -15.95
CA GLU A 138 -18.84 -2.18 -15.84
C GLU A 138 -18.85 -2.65 -14.37
N PHE A 139 -17.83 -2.24 -13.58
CA PHE A 139 -17.68 -2.73 -12.22
C PHE A 139 -18.41 -1.91 -11.16
N SER A 140 -18.69 -0.62 -11.38
CA SER A 140 -19.34 0.19 -10.33
C SER A 140 -20.86 0.21 -10.38
N HIS A 141 -21.48 -0.33 -11.42
CA HIS A 141 -22.93 -0.23 -11.67
C HIS A 141 -23.48 1.20 -11.50
N ASN A 142 -22.61 2.19 -11.67
CA ASN A 142 -22.89 3.56 -11.32
C ASN A 142 -23.19 4.38 -12.58
N HIS A 143 -24.36 4.99 -12.62
CA HIS A 143 -24.75 5.91 -13.71
C HIS A 143 -24.04 7.28 -13.60
N SER A 144 -23.35 7.56 -12.50
CA SER A 144 -22.55 8.77 -12.28
C SER A 144 -21.11 8.49 -12.70
N LEU A 145 -20.83 8.56 -13.99
CA LEU A 145 -19.50 8.37 -14.54
C LEU A 145 -18.63 9.58 -14.25
N ILE A 146 -17.47 9.36 -13.70
CA ILE A 146 -16.41 10.37 -13.68
C ILE A 146 -16.09 10.72 -15.13
N SER A 147 -16.03 12.01 -15.48
CA SER A 147 -15.71 12.41 -16.84
C SER A 147 -14.24 12.15 -17.17
N ALA A 148 -13.94 11.93 -18.46
CA ALA A 148 -12.55 11.80 -18.91
C ALA A 148 -11.72 13.06 -18.59
N GLU A 149 -12.35 14.23 -18.62
CA GLU A 149 -11.73 15.52 -18.29
C GLU A 149 -11.30 15.57 -16.83
N HIS A 150 -12.16 15.15 -15.88
CA HIS A 150 -11.81 15.05 -14.46
C HIS A 150 -10.66 14.06 -14.21
N PHE A 151 -10.71 12.87 -14.86
CA PHE A 151 -9.60 11.92 -14.75
C PHE A 151 -8.28 12.52 -15.23
N LEU A 152 -8.28 13.18 -16.39
CA LEU A 152 -7.10 13.82 -16.95
C LEU A 152 -6.60 14.94 -16.02
N GLU A 153 -7.49 15.78 -15.52
CA GLU A 153 -7.15 16.81 -14.55
C GLU A 153 -6.47 16.22 -13.32
N TRP A 154 -7.05 15.15 -12.73
CA TRP A 154 -6.52 14.52 -11.52
C TRP A 154 -5.13 13.88 -11.73
N THR A 155 -4.76 13.47 -12.95
CA THR A 155 -3.41 12.96 -13.23
C THR A 155 -2.33 14.03 -13.10
N HIS A 156 -2.70 15.30 -13.17
CA HIS A 156 -1.76 16.43 -13.07
C HIS A 156 -1.47 16.83 -11.61
N TYR A 157 -2.27 16.36 -10.63
CA TYR A 157 -1.95 16.60 -9.23
C TYR A 157 -0.77 15.72 -8.82
N PRO A 158 0.35 16.29 -8.37
CA PRO A 158 1.62 15.58 -8.22
C PRO A 158 1.59 14.46 -7.18
N HIS A 159 0.60 14.46 -6.29
CA HIS A 159 0.47 13.49 -5.20
C HIS A 159 -0.62 12.44 -5.44
N ASN A 160 -1.33 12.52 -6.54
CA ASN A 160 -2.19 11.46 -7.02
C ASN A 160 -1.34 10.41 -7.73
N LEU A 161 -1.64 9.15 -7.48
CA LEU A 161 -0.92 8.03 -8.07
C LEU A 161 -1.82 7.32 -9.08
N PHE A 162 -1.48 7.44 -10.35
CA PHE A 162 -2.19 6.80 -11.45
C PHE A 162 -1.25 5.81 -12.14
N LEU A 163 -1.14 4.61 -11.56
CA LEU A 163 -0.29 3.55 -12.09
C LEU A 163 -0.99 2.75 -13.17
N THR A 164 -0.27 2.47 -14.24
CA THR A 164 -0.65 1.50 -15.28
C THR A 164 0.40 0.41 -15.39
N CYS A 165 -0.07 -0.82 -15.55
CA CYS A 165 0.76 -1.97 -15.85
C CYS A 165 0.56 -2.34 -17.33
N GLU A 166 1.65 -2.58 -18.05
CA GLU A 166 1.66 -2.93 -19.45
C GLU A 166 2.49 -4.18 -19.71
N TYR A 167 2.05 -4.95 -20.72
CA TYR A 167 2.79 -6.04 -21.33
C TYR A 167 2.88 -5.78 -22.83
N ASN A 168 4.08 -5.70 -23.38
CA ASN A 168 4.27 -5.38 -24.81
C ASN A 168 3.48 -4.13 -25.27
N LYS A 169 3.47 -3.06 -24.47
CA LYS A 169 2.70 -1.82 -24.68
C LYS A 169 1.17 -1.99 -24.66
N GLN A 170 0.66 -3.17 -24.37
CA GLN A 170 -0.76 -3.39 -24.17
C GLN A 170 -1.13 -3.19 -22.70
N PHE A 171 -2.32 -2.66 -22.45
CA PHE A 171 -2.86 -2.50 -21.11
C PHE A 171 -3.00 -3.83 -20.39
N PHE A 172 -2.49 -3.92 -19.18
CA PHE A 172 -2.51 -5.14 -18.37
C PHE A 172 -3.04 -4.91 -16.93
N GLY A 173 -3.17 -3.67 -16.50
CA GLY A 173 -3.75 -3.31 -15.22
C GLY A 173 -3.62 -1.84 -14.87
N LEU A 174 -4.32 -1.42 -13.84
CA LEU A 174 -4.26 -0.08 -13.26
C LEU A 174 -4.45 -0.11 -11.75
N LEU A 175 -3.86 0.88 -11.08
CA LEU A 175 -4.14 1.24 -9.71
C LEU A 175 -4.12 2.77 -9.61
N PHE A 176 -5.27 3.36 -9.31
CA PHE A 176 -5.44 4.79 -9.22
C PHE A 176 -5.79 5.20 -7.81
N THR A 177 -5.08 6.17 -7.28
CA THR A 177 -5.36 6.73 -5.96
C THR A 177 -5.34 8.25 -5.99
N LEU A 178 -6.15 8.85 -5.13
CA LEU A 178 -6.24 10.27 -4.91
C LEU A 178 -5.73 10.61 -3.51
N ARG A 179 -4.91 11.65 -3.40
CA ARG A 179 -4.50 12.19 -2.12
C ARG A 179 -5.39 13.37 -1.74
N LEU A 180 -6.37 13.10 -0.89
CA LEU A 180 -7.40 14.04 -0.48
C LEU A 180 -7.07 14.68 0.86
N LYS A 181 -7.59 15.88 1.10
CA LYS A 181 -7.62 16.47 2.43
C LYS A 181 -8.47 15.59 3.37
N PRO A 182 -8.16 15.53 4.68
CA PRO A 182 -8.89 14.70 5.63
C PRO A 182 -10.40 14.94 5.62
N GLU A 183 -10.85 16.21 5.52
CA GLU A 183 -12.26 16.58 5.53
C GLU A 183 -13.00 16.04 4.28
N SER A 184 -12.38 16.11 3.10
CA SER A 184 -12.96 15.62 1.85
C SER A 184 -12.96 14.10 1.82
N PHE A 185 -11.90 13.48 2.33
CA PHE A 185 -11.84 12.04 2.51
C PHE A 185 -12.94 11.54 3.46
N ASP A 186 -13.15 12.20 4.60
CA ASP A 186 -14.21 11.86 5.56
C ASP A 186 -15.59 11.96 4.93
N LYS A 187 -15.87 13.02 4.17
CA LYS A 187 -17.14 13.18 3.43
C LYS A 187 -17.37 12.04 2.43
N LEU A 188 -16.33 11.63 1.69
CA LEU A 188 -16.42 10.48 0.79
C LEU A 188 -16.70 9.20 1.55
N MET A 189 -15.93 8.90 2.62
CA MET A 189 -16.08 7.68 3.41
C MET A 189 -17.46 7.62 4.09
N ASN A 190 -18.04 8.75 4.43
CA ASN A 190 -19.39 8.87 5.01
C ASN A 190 -20.52 8.84 3.96
N PHE A 191 -20.20 8.83 2.66
CA PHE A 191 -21.16 8.97 1.55
C PHE A 191 -21.93 10.30 1.57
N GLU A 192 -21.30 11.35 2.08
CA GLU A 192 -21.83 12.72 2.09
C GLU A 192 -21.42 13.48 0.82
N MET A 193 -20.42 12.97 0.11
CA MET A 193 -19.86 13.46 -1.13
C MET A 193 -19.66 12.28 -2.08
N THR A 194 -19.64 12.53 -3.37
CA THR A 194 -19.26 11.55 -4.41
C THR A 194 -17.94 11.95 -5.06
N GLN A 195 -17.33 11.03 -5.80
CA GLN A 195 -16.10 11.35 -6.53
C GLN A 195 -16.30 12.47 -7.57
N ASN A 196 -17.51 12.62 -8.12
CA ASN A 196 -17.82 13.67 -9.09
C ASN A 196 -17.90 15.06 -8.49
N ASP A 197 -18.06 15.17 -7.18
CA ASP A 197 -18.13 16.44 -6.47
C ASP A 197 -16.74 16.96 -6.10
N LEU A 198 -15.68 16.17 -6.35
CA LEU A 198 -14.29 16.55 -6.05
C LEU A 198 -13.83 17.68 -6.97
N SER A 199 -13.27 18.71 -6.35
CA SER A 199 -12.67 19.88 -6.97
C SER A 199 -11.18 20.00 -6.60
N ALA A 200 -10.47 20.95 -7.20
CA ALA A 200 -9.07 21.23 -6.87
C ALA A 200 -8.83 21.46 -5.38
N GLU A 201 -9.80 22.03 -4.67
CA GLU A 201 -9.71 22.37 -3.26
C GLU A 201 -9.73 21.13 -2.33
N ASP A 202 -10.17 19.99 -2.82
CA ASP A 202 -10.30 18.75 -2.07
C ASP A 202 -8.99 17.95 -2.00
N PHE A 203 -8.02 18.26 -2.87
CA PHE A 203 -6.74 17.57 -2.90
C PHE A 203 -5.75 18.18 -1.90
N ALA A 204 -5.00 17.32 -1.20
CA ALA A 204 -3.95 17.76 -0.29
C ALA A 204 -2.74 18.28 -1.06
N GLY A 205 -2.21 19.42 -0.65
CA GLY A 205 -1.01 20.04 -1.22
C GLY A 205 0.28 19.28 -0.88
N SER A 206 1.40 19.73 -1.42
CA SER A 206 2.71 19.03 -1.30
C SER A 206 3.13 18.80 0.15
N ASP A 207 2.87 19.77 1.01
CA ASP A 207 3.32 19.75 2.41
C ASP A 207 2.16 19.55 3.40
N GLU A 208 0.96 19.26 2.88
CA GLU A 208 -0.21 19.00 3.70
C GLU A 208 -0.34 17.51 4.01
N MET A 209 -0.79 17.20 5.24
CA MET A 209 -1.26 15.87 5.59
C MET A 209 -2.52 15.56 4.78
N GLY A 210 -2.57 14.37 4.20
CA GLY A 210 -3.72 13.91 3.43
C GLY A 210 -4.08 12.47 3.73
N CYS A 211 -5.19 12.01 3.14
CA CYS A 211 -5.62 10.63 3.15
C CYS A 211 -5.55 10.07 1.73
N ASN A 212 -5.14 8.83 1.59
CA ASN A 212 -5.04 8.17 0.29
C ASN A 212 -6.31 7.38 -0.01
N PHE A 213 -7.06 7.82 -1.02
CA PHE A 213 -8.27 7.17 -1.47
C PHE A 213 -7.99 6.31 -2.70
N ILE A 214 -8.18 5.00 -2.60
CA ILE A 214 -8.06 4.07 -3.74
C ILE A 214 -9.32 4.23 -4.60
N LEU A 215 -9.13 4.86 -5.75
CA LEU A 215 -10.20 5.19 -6.69
C LEU A 215 -10.57 3.99 -7.56
N ALA A 216 -9.56 3.28 -8.06
CA ALA A 216 -9.73 2.13 -8.94
C ALA A 216 -8.54 1.17 -8.83
N PHE A 217 -8.83 -0.12 -8.91
CA PHE A 217 -7.85 -1.19 -9.05
C PHE A 217 -8.38 -2.25 -10.02
N PHE A 218 -7.55 -2.63 -10.96
CA PHE A 218 -7.83 -3.71 -11.90
C PHE A 218 -6.52 -4.34 -12.38
N ALA A 219 -6.49 -5.65 -12.53
CA ALA A 219 -5.36 -6.35 -13.10
C ALA A 219 -5.81 -7.60 -13.90
N MET A 220 -5.13 -7.87 -15.00
CA MET A 220 -5.44 -9.02 -15.85
C MET A 220 -4.92 -10.34 -15.28
N ASN A 221 -3.91 -10.31 -14.40
CA ASN A 221 -3.40 -11.50 -13.71
C ASN A 221 -2.78 -11.14 -12.35
N ASP A 222 -2.46 -12.17 -11.56
CA ASP A 222 -1.89 -12.04 -10.23
C ASP A 222 -0.54 -11.30 -10.21
N MET A 223 0.24 -11.44 -11.28
CA MET A 223 1.56 -10.83 -11.38
C MET A 223 1.45 -9.32 -11.58
N ALA A 224 0.58 -8.86 -12.49
CA ALA A 224 0.29 -7.45 -12.69
C ALA A 224 -0.31 -6.83 -11.41
N ALA A 225 -1.21 -7.56 -10.74
CA ALA A 225 -1.77 -7.13 -9.46
C ALA A 225 -0.67 -6.94 -8.40
N SER A 226 0.22 -7.91 -8.28
CA SER A 226 1.33 -7.88 -7.33
C SER A 226 2.28 -6.71 -7.59
N LEU A 227 2.67 -6.47 -8.84
CA LEU A 227 3.53 -5.35 -9.21
C LEU A 227 2.89 -3.99 -8.91
N LEU A 228 1.60 -3.81 -9.25
CA LEU A 228 0.87 -2.59 -8.93
C LEU A 228 0.82 -2.34 -7.42
N TYR A 229 0.58 -3.38 -6.61
CA TYR A 229 0.59 -3.27 -5.15
C TYR A 229 1.97 -2.96 -4.59
N ILE A 230 3.02 -3.64 -5.08
CA ILE A 230 4.40 -3.38 -4.64
C ILE A 230 4.76 -1.91 -4.88
N ARG A 231 4.45 -1.39 -6.07
CA ARG A 231 4.68 0.01 -6.41
C ARG A 231 3.87 0.95 -5.51
N TYR A 232 2.62 0.63 -5.28
CA TYR A 232 1.75 1.39 -4.40
C TYR A 232 2.27 1.43 -2.96
N PHE A 233 2.63 0.30 -2.38
CA PHE A 233 3.19 0.24 -1.02
C PHE A 233 4.51 0.99 -0.90
N ALA A 234 5.38 0.90 -1.90
CA ALA A 234 6.60 1.70 -1.93
C ALA A 234 6.31 3.20 -1.90
N CYS A 235 5.31 3.67 -2.65
CA CYS A 235 4.84 5.05 -2.61
C CYS A 235 4.24 5.44 -1.26
N LEU A 236 3.47 4.56 -0.62
CA LEU A 236 2.93 4.82 0.72
C LEU A 236 4.05 4.97 1.76
N ILE A 237 5.05 4.09 1.73
CA ILE A 237 6.20 4.14 2.66
C ILE A 237 7.00 5.44 2.46
N SER A 238 7.33 5.80 1.21
CA SER A 238 8.09 7.03 0.93
C SER A 238 7.31 8.31 1.21
N SER A 239 5.96 8.21 1.28
CA SER A 239 5.07 9.33 1.60
C SER A 239 4.48 9.26 3.01
N GLN A 240 5.04 8.44 3.90
CA GLN A 240 4.45 8.13 5.20
C GLN A 240 4.23 9.36 6.11
N ARG A 241 5.04 10.42 5.98
CA ARG A 241 4.84 11.68 6.73
C ARG A 241 3.65 12.51 6.24
N LYS A 242 3.09 12.17 5.10
CA LYS A 242 2.10 13.00 4.40
C LYS A 242 0.76 12.28 4.19
N ILE A 243 0.65 11.05 4.66
CA ILE A 243 -0.56 10.22 4.55
C ILE A 243 -0.92 9.71 5.93
N SER A 244 -2.11 10.07 6.42
CA SER A 244 -2.63 9.61 7.71
C SER A 244 -3.43 8.32 7.59
N GLU A 245 -4.25 8.20 6.55
CA GLU A 245 -5.15 7.07 6.35
C GLU A 245 -5.20 6.63 4.90
N VAL A 246 -5.62 5.37 4.72
CA VAL A 246 -5.95 4.80 3.42
C VAL A 246 -7.41 4.36 3.44
N GLY A 247 -8.13 4.55 2.34
CA GLY A 247 -9.51 4.10 2.23
C GLY A 247 -9.92 3.78 0.80
N ALA A 248 -11.00 3.03 0.68
CA ALA A 248 -11.59 2.63 -0.58
C ALA A 248 -13.10 2.40 -0.41
N MET A 249 -13.81 2.37 -1.53
CA MET A 249 -15.24 2.02 -1.55
C MET A 249 -15.53 0.99 -2.64
N SER A 250 -16.44 0.05 -2.35
CA SER A 250 -16.92 -0.90 -3.35
C SER A 250 -18.35 -1.37 -3.09
N THR A 251 -18.96 -1.91 -4.14
CA THR A 251 -20.20 -2.69 -4.09
C THR A 251 -19.95 -4.19 -4.32
N HIS A 252 -18.72 -4.58 -4.66
CA HIS A 252 -18.34 -5.93 -5.07
C HIS A 252 -17.70 -6.72 -3.94
N GLU A 253 -18.15 -7.94 -3.70
CA GLU A 253 -17.64 -8.82 -2.65
C GLU A 253 -16.13 -9.10 -2.78
N ASP A 254 -15.63 -9.27 -4.01
CA ASP A 254 -14.21 -9.57 -4.19
C ASP A 254 -13.31 -8.36 -3.93
N ALA A 255 -13.78 -7.15 -4.26
CA ALA A 255 -13.10 -5.92 -3.87
C ALA A 255 -13.13 -5.74 -2.33
N ILE A 256 -14.22 -6.12 -1.68
CA ILE A 256 -14.32 -6.13 -0.22
C ILE A 256 -13.28 -7.07 0.39
N LYS A 257 -13.21 -8.32 -0.07
CA LYS A 257 -12.20 -9.29 0.38
C LYS A 257 -10.76 -8.78 0.16
N LEU A 258 -10.53 -8.10 -0.96
CA LEU A 258 -9.24 -7.50 -1.24
C LEU A 258 -8.92 -6.38 -0.24
N MET A 259 -9.84 -5.47 0.03
CA MET A 259 -9.68 -4.40 1.02
C MET A 259 -9.39 -4.96 2.43
N GLU A 260 -10.11 -6.00 2.84
CA GLU A 260 -9.87 -6.69 4.11
C GLU A 260 -8.50 -7.37 4.14
N SER A 261 -8.05 -7.95 3.03
CA SER A 261 -6.74 -8.61 2.94
C SER A 261 -5.56 -7.64 3.05
N VAL A 262 -5.77 -6.36 2.74
CA VAL A 262 -4.79 -5.28 2.94
C VAL A 262 -5.06 -4.47 4.22
N HIS A 263 -5.81 -5.06 5.15
CA HIS A 263 -6.10 -4.54 6.48
C HIS A 263 -6.94 -3.26 6.53
N LEU A 264 -7.68 -2.93 5.47
CA LEU A 264 -8.72 -1.92 5.57
C LEU A 264 -9.91 -2.49 6.36
N GLN A 265 -10.45 -1.68 7.25
CA GLN A 265 -11.56 -2.07 8.12
C GLN A 265 -12.87 -1.50 7.57
N HIS A 266 -13.95 -2.28 7.66
CA HIS A 266 -15.27 -1.79 7.31
C HIS A 266 -15.62 -0.56 8.16
N TYR A 267 -16.01 0.52 7.50
CA TYR A 267 -16.36 1.77 8.16
C TYR A 267 -17.85 2.07 8.10
N LYS A 268 -18.45 2.09 6.90
CA LYS A 268 -19.85 2.43 6.70
C LYS A 268 -20.45 1.72 5.49
N SER A 269 -21.76 1.57 5.50
CA SER A 269 -22.52 1.02 4.38
C SER A 269 -23.69 1.95 4.03
N LYS A 270 -23.99 2.09 2.74
CA LYS A 270 -25.12 2.87 2.23
C LYS A 270 -25.80 2.10 1.11
N ALA A 271 -27.13 1.99 1.19
CA ALA A 271 -27.92 1.44 0.09
C ALA A 271 -27.71 2.26 -1.18
N PHE A 272 -27.49 1.58 -2.29
CA PHE A 272 -27.20 2.16 -3.58
C PHE A 272 -28.13 1.54 -4.64
N GLY A 273 -29.06 2.34 -5.15
CA GLY A 273 -30.11 1.82 -6.02
C GLY A 273 -31.08 0.86 -5.29
N LYS A 274 -31.65 -0.10 -6.04
CA LYS A 274 -32.69 -1.00 -5.49
C LYS A 274 -32.15 -2.28 -4.85
N SER A 275 -30.93 -2.70 -5.18
CA SER A 275 -30.40 -4.02 -4.78
C SER A 275 -28.92 -4.05 -4.39
N LEU A 276 -28.24 -2.92 -4.45
CA LEU A 276 -26.81 -2.86 -4.14
C LEU A 276 -26.56 -2.09 -2.84
N THR A 277 -25.53 -2.52 -2.12
CA THR A 277 -25.00 -1.78 -0.98
C THR A 277 -23.57 -1.40 -1.27
N ARG A 278 -23.25 -0.11 -1.15
CA ARG A 278 -21.88 0.36 -1.22
C ARG A 278 -21.28 0.36 0.17
N HIS A 279 -20.09 -0.16 0.28
CA HIS A 279 -19.33 -0.24 1.53
C HIS A 279 -18.10 0.64 1.42
N SER A 280 -17.80 1.39 2.47
CA SER A 280 -16.55 2.10 2.63
C SER A 280 -15.67 1.36 3.65
N TYR A 281 -14.37 1.32 3.36
CA TYR A 281 -13.34 0.68 4.15
C TYR A 281 -12.20 1.68 4.35
N ARG A 282 -11.69 1.80 5.57
CA ARG A 282 -10.56 2.69 5.88
C ARG A 282 -9.69 2.12 6.99
N ALA A 283 -8.44 2.55 7.05
CA ALA A 283 -7.55 2.26 8.16
C ALA A 283 -6.46 3.34 8.26
N PRO A 284 -5.90 3.56 9.47
CA PRO A 284 -4.67 4.32 9.63
C PRO A 284 -3.56 3.74 8.76
N LEU A 285 -2.69 4.59 8.20
CA LEU A 285 -1.58 4.14 7.36
C LEU A 285 -0.69 3.14 8.10
N SER A 286 -0.50 3.30 9.42
CA SER A 286 0.24 2.36 10.26
C SER A 286 -0.31 0.94 10.20
N ASP A 287 -1.63 0.77 10.23
CA ASP A 287 -2.27 -0.55 10.19
C ASP A 287 -2.13 -1.20 8.80
N VAL A 288 -2.16 -0.37 7.75
CA VAL A 288 -1.94 -0.83 6.36
C VAL A 288 -0.50 -1.27 6.13
N LEU A 289 0.48 -0.60 6.75
CA LEU A 289 1.91 -0.85 6.52
C LEU A 289 2.56 -1.77 7.54
N VAL A 290 2.08 -1.81 8.80
CA VAL A 290 2.69 -2.63 9.88
C VAL A 290 1.82 -3.84 10.19
N ASN A 291 1.74 -4.75 9.23
CA ASN A 291 1.04 -6.02 9.35
C ASN A 291 1.92 -7.17 8.88
N GLU A 292 1.47 -8.40 9.14
CA GLU A 292 2.25 -9.60 8.85
C GLU A 292 2.65 -9.73 7.38
N THR A 293 1.75 -9.41 6.47
CA THR A 293 2.00 -9.49 5.01
C THR A 293 3.10 -8.51 4.58
N MET A 294 2.98 -7.24 5.02
CA MET A 294 3.95 -6.19 4.70
C MET A 294 5.32 -6.47 5.32
N ILE A 295 5.34 -6.90 6.57
CA ILE A 295 6.60 -7.21 7.26
C ILE A 295 7.32 -8.38 6.60
N LYS A 296 6.58 -9.40 6.17
CA LYS A 296 7.15 -10.49 5.38
C LYS A 296 7.71 -10.02 4.03
N MET A 297 7.03 -9.10 3.36
CA MET A 297 7.53 -8.52 2.10
C MET A 297 8.81 -7.67 2.32
N LEU A 298 8.81 -6.82 3.36
CA LEU A 298 9.92 -5.91 3.61
C LEU A 298 11.19 -6.62 4.10
N PHE A 299 11.03 -7.69 4.91
CA PHE A 299 12.13 -8.28 5.66
C PHE A 299 12.31 -9.79 5.44
N ALA A 300 11.66 -10.39 4.44
CA ALA A 300 11.90 -11.80 4.12
C ALA A 300 13.37 -12.03 3.79
N LYS A 301 13.86 -13.22 4.11
CA LYS A 301 15.19 -13.65 3.66
C LYS A 301 15.15 -13.84 2.15
N GLU A 302 16.14 -13.32 1.45
CA GLU A 302 16.49 -13.87 0.14
C GLU A 302 16.89 -15.32 0.39
N ASP A 303 16.06 -16.27 0.03
CA ASP A 303 16.49 -17.67 -0.01
C ASP A 303 17.56 -17.76 -1.11
N CYS A 304 18.80 -17.73 -0.68
CA CYS A 304 19.94 -18.13 -1.49
C CYS A 304 19.88 -19.64 -1.72
N SER A 305 18.88 -20.10 -2.46
CA SER A 305 18.76 -21.48 -2.91
C SER A 305 18.45 -21.49 -4.40
N SER A 306 19.49 -21.22 -5.18
CA SER A 306 19.60 -21.73 -6.55
C SER A 306 21.09 -21.64 -6.97
N GLU A 307 21.85 -22.61 -6.57
CA GLU A 307 22.91 -23.18 -7.41
C GLU A 307 22.43 -24.50 -7.99
#